data_34ef075a8fdcd87cdca5ec8ab00b39e8
#
_entry.id   34ef075a8fdcd87cdca5ec8ab00b39e8
#
_cell.length_a   1.000
_cell.length_b   1.000
_cell.length_c   1.000
_cell.angle_alpha   90.00
_cell.angle_beta   90.00
_cell.angle_gamma   90.00
#
_symmetry.space_group_name_H-M   'P 1'
#
loop_
_entity.id
_entity.type
_entity.pdbx_description
1 polymer ?
#
loop_
_entity_poly.entity_id
_entity_poly.type
_entity_poly.pdbx_seq_one_letter_code
_entity_poly.pdbx_strand_id
1 'polypeptide(L)'
;MFINQLPPDGGMRYTETNMAQLFPEPLNAITALFFLIIAFYWTVKIKGNFKANPFLTYCLVLLYIGGIGGSVYHALRLWPVFIMMDWMPIMLLCVSAGVYFLAQSTKWYYAVLMVLCYAGLQFAVRSFLTAENTHLFININYALMALLVLVPVLIHLIYTKWKAGKWVGFALLAFVFALTFRIADKWEWLSFGTHFLWHSFGAIATYCMFNYIYLTQKKILN
;
A
#
# COMPACT_ATOMS: atom_id res chain seq x y z
N MET A 1 -25.94 -11.15 20.76
CA MET A 1 -26.68 -11.22 19.49
C MET A 1 -26.12 -10.30 18.40
N PHE A 2 -25.05 -9.53 18.63
CA PHE A 2 -24.47 -8.57 17.67
C PHE A 2 -23.22 -9.07 16.94
N ILE A 3 -22.76 -10.29 17.23
CA ILE A 3 -21.47 -10.84 16.76
C ILE A 3 -21.43 -11.11 15.24
N ASN A 4 -22.58 -11.16 14.56
CA ASN A 4 -22.68 -11.50 13.14
C ASN A 4 -23.17 -10.38 12.21
N GLN A 5 -23.28 -9.14 12.68
CA GLN A 5 -23.64 -8.04 11.78
C GLN A 5 -22.46 -7.64 10.89
N LEU A 6 -22.70 -7.56 9.59
CA LEU A 6 -21.77 -6.95 8.65
C LEU A 6 -21.58 -5.48 9.01
N PRO A 7 -20.34 -4.95 8.94
CA PRO A 7 -20.11 -3.52 9.18
C PRO A 7 -20.96 -2.66 8.22
N PRO A 8 -21.53 -1.55 8.69
CA PRO A 8 -22.33 -0.63 7.86
C PRO A 8 -21.58 -0.08 6.64
N ASP A 9 -20.24 -0.03 6.71
CA ASP A 9 -19.39 0.41 5.61
C ASP A 9 -19.33 -0.55 4.43
N GLY A 10 -19.84 -1.80 4.57
CA GLY A 10 -19.80 -2.84 3.56
C GLY A 10 -18.44 -3.52 3.39
N GLY A 11 -17.46 -3.19 4.23
CA GLY A 11 -16.12 -3.78 4.19
C GLY A 11 -16.07 -5.19 4.78
N MET A 12 -15.01 -5.93 4.44
CA MET A 12 -14.78 -7.25 4.99
C MET A 12 -14.55 -7.19 6.50
N ARG A 13 -14.89 -8.27 7.20
CA ARG A 13 -14.58 -8.43 8.62
C ARG A 13 -13.15 -8.95 8.78
N TYR A 14 -12.46 -8.39 9.75
CA TYR A 14 -11.19 -8.91 10.27
C TYR A 14 -11.44 -9.67 11.56
N THR A 15 -10.47 -10.44 12.02
CA THR A 15 -10.58 -11.16 13.28
C THR A 15 -10.81 -10.22 14.48
N GLU A 16 -10.25 -9.01 14.45
CA GLU A 16 -10.43 -7.98 15.47
C GLU A 16 -11.85 -7.37 15.49
N THR A 17 -12.61 -7.44 14.37
CA THR A 17 -13.86 -6.69 14.20
C THR A 17 -14.90 -7.02 15.27
N ASN A 18 -15.22 -6.05 16.14
CA ASN A 18 -16.26 -6.15 17.14
C ASN A 18 -17.16 -4.91 17.14
N MET A 19 -18.29 -5.00 16.44
CA MET A 19 -19.25 -3.90 16.28
C MET A 19 -19.99 -3.50 17.58
N ALA A 20 -19.81 -4.24 18.67
CA ALA A 20 -20.36 -3.86 19.98
C ALA A 20 -19.45 -2.86 20.75
N GLN A 21 -18.23 -2.67 20.29
CA GLN A 21 -17.28 -1.73 20.88
C GLN A 21 -17.40 -0.34 20.24
N LEU A 22 -16.99 0.70 20.99
CA LEU A 22 -16.91 2.07 20.49
C LEU A 22 -15.94 2.19 19.29
N PHE A 23 -14.82 1.49 19.38
CA PHE A 23 -13.86 1.33 18.28
C PHE A 23 -13.85 -0.15 17.88
N PRO A 24 -14.48 -0.52 16.76
CA PRO A 24 -14.62 -1.90 16.31
C PRO A 24 -13.29 -2.63 16.07
N GLU A 25 -12.23 -1.91 15.68
CA GLU A 25 -10.93 -2.46 15.33
C GLU A 25 -9.79 -1.56 15.85
N PRO A 26 -9.57 -1.50 17.18
CA PRO A 26 -8.67 -0.53 17.80
C PRO A 26 -7.19 -0.72 17.40
N LEU A 27 -6.68 -1.97 17.30
CA LEU A 27 -5.30 -2.22 16.90
C LEU A 27 -5.06 -1.88 15.42
N ASN A 28 -6.01 -2.24 14.54
CA ASN A 28 -5.96 -1.88 13.14
C ASN A 28 -5.96 -0.35 12.98
N ALA A 29 -6.84 0.35 13.71
CA ALA A 29 -6.92 1.81 13.68
C ALA A 29 -5.62 2.48 14.16
N ILE A 30 -5.04 2.02 15.28
CA ILE A 30 -3.79 2.57 15.83
C ILE A 30 -2.62 2.31 14.88
N THR A 31 -2.51 1.11 14.31
CA THR A 31 -1.40 0.80 13.42
C THR A 31 -1.51 1.46 12.06
N ALA A 32 -2.71 1.81 11.58
CA ALA A 32 -2.91 2.67 10.42
C ALA A 32 -2.33 4.08 10.62
N LEU A 33 -2.26 4.60 11.85
CA LEU A 33 -1.60 5.88 12.17
C LEU A 33 -0.09 5.87 11.86
N PHE A 34 0.56 4.71 11.77
CA PHE A 34 1.98 4.66 11.41
C PHE A 34 2.26 5.28 10.04
N PHE A 35 1.33 5.18 9.10
CA PHE A 35 1.44 5.86 7.81
C PHE A 35 1.42 7.39 7.96
N LEU A 36 0.63 7.95 8.89
CA LEU A 36 0.63 9.38 9.18
C LEU A 36 1.94 9.82 9.84
N ILE A 37 2.50 9.02 10.74
CA ILE A 37 3.80 9.29 11.36
C ILE A 37 4.89 9.35 10.29
N ILE A 38 4.89 8.40 9.34
CA ILE A 38 5.84 8.40 8.22
C ILE A 38 5.62 9.62 7.31
N ALA A 39 4.37 9.94 6.98
CA ALA A 39 4.03 11.11 6.17
C ALA A 39 4.53 12.40 6.83
N PHE A 40 4.29 12.55 8.13
CA PHE A 40 4.76 13.71 8.89
C PHE A 40 6.30 13.79 8.94
N TYR A 41 6.97 12.69 9.25
CA TYR A 41 8.45 12.62 9.24
C TYR A 41 9.02 13.09 7.92
N TRP A 42 8.50 12.57 6.79
CA TRP A 42 9.01 12.95 5.48
C TRP A 42 8.63 14.36 5.07
N THR A 43 7.46 14.86 5.49
CA THR A 43 7.07 16.26 5.30
C THR A 43 8.08 17.20 5.95
N VAL A 44 8.47 16.92 7.20
CA VAL A 44 9.49 17.71 7.91
C VAL A 44 10.85 17.59 7.23
N LYS A 45 11.23 16.37 6.82
CA LYS A 45 12.55 16.09 6.21
C LYS A 45 12.75 16.80 4.87
N ILE A 46 11.69 16.98 4.06
CA ILE A 46 11.78 17.68 2.77
C ILE A 46 11.21 19.11 2.82
N LYS A 47 10.88 19.60 4.02
CA LYS A 47 10.37 20.98 4.20
C LYS A 47 11.25 22.00 3.50
N GLY A 48 10.63 22.88 2.72
CA GLY A 48 11.32 23.87 1.87
C GLY A 48 11.84 23.34 0.53
N ASN A 49 11.83 22.00 0.32
CA ASN A 49 12.33 21.35 -0.91
C ASN A 49 11.28 20.51 -1.63
N PHE A 50 9.98 20.81 -1.46
CA PHE A 50 8.90 20.05 -2.11
C PHE A 50 9.01 20.06 -3.64
N LYS A 51 9.33 21.22 -4.23
CA LYS A 51 9.52 21.36 -5.68
C LYS A 51 10.71 20.55 -6.22
N ALA A 52 11.75 20.35 -5.41
CA ALA A 52 12.91 19.51 -5.78
C ALA A 52 12.66 18.01 -5.60
N ASN A 53 11.56 17.63 -4.92
CA ASN A 53 11.17 16.23 -4.70
C ASN A 53 9.70 15.99 -5.13
N PRO A 54 9.33 16.23 -6.39
CA PRO A 54 7.93 16.27 -6.82
C PRO A 54 7.22 14.93 -6.65
N PHE A 55 7.88 13.83 -7.02
CA PHE A 55 7.29 12.50 -6.88
C PHE A 55 7.10 12.11 -5.40
N LEU A 56 8.09 12.39 -4.56
CA LEU A 56 7.97 12.13 -3.12
C LEU A 56 6.85 12.98 -2.48
N THR A 57 6.71 14.25 -2.91
CA THR A 57 5.63 15.13 -2.46
C THR A 57 4.25 14.59 -2.86
N TYR A 58 4.10 14.10 -4.09
CA TYR A 58 2.89 13.41 -4.52
C TYR A 58 2.60 12.17 -3.66
N CYS A 59 3.60 11.34 -3.41
CA CYS A 59 3.46 10.16 -2.55
C CYS A 59 3.03 10.54 -1.12
N LEU A 60 3.51 11.67 -0.57
CA LEU A 60 3.10 12.16 0.75
C LEU A 60 1.61 12.49 0.81
N VAL A 61 1.06 13.14 -0.23
CA VAL A 61 -0.38 13.45 -0.28
C VAL A 61 -1.20 12.18 -0.20
N LEU A 62 -0.84 11.17 -1.00
CA LEU A 62 -1.53 9.88 -0.97
C LEU A 62 -1.38 9.16 0.37
N LEU A 63 -0.19 9.26 0.99
CA LEU A 63 0.07 8.63 2.28
C LEU A 63 -0.76 9.27 3.41
N TYR A 64 -0.96 10.60 3.39
CA TYR A 64 -1.86 11.27 4.31
C TYR A 64 -3.31 10.84 4.11
N ILE A 65 -3.78 10.78 2.86
CA ILE A 65 -5.15 10.34 2.55
C ILE A 65 -5.35 8.90 3.05
N GLY A 66 -4.42 7.98 2.73
CA GLY A 66 -4.50 6.59 3.16
C GLY A 66 -4.40 6.41 4.68
N GLY A 67 -3.50 7.12 5.33
CA GLY A 67 -3.35 7.04 6.78
C GLY A 67 -4.57 7.58 7.55
N ILE A 68 -5.16 8.69 7.10
CA ILE A 68 -6.42 9.21 7.66
C ILE A 68 -7.56 8.23 7.37
N GLY A 69 -7.70 7.82 6.10
CA GLY A 69 -8.76 6.92 5.67
C GLY A 69 -8.74 5.60 6.43
N GLY A 70 -7.57 4.92 6.46
CA GLY A 70 -7.41 3.66 7.16
C GLY A 70 -7.66 3.76 8.66
N SER A 71 -7.15 4.82 9.30
CA SER A 71 -7.38 5.02 10.75
C SER A 71 -8.86 5.21 11.07
N VAL A 72 -9.58 6.05 10.31
CA VAL A 72 -11.02 6.28 10.52
C VAL A 72 -11.85 5.06 10.11
N TYR A 73 -11.48 4.39 9.01
CA TYR A 73 -12.13 3.17 8.57
C TYR A 73 -12.14 2.12 9.67
N HIS A 74 -10.98 1.77 10.19
CA HIS A 74 -10.84 0.74 11.23
C HIS A 74 -11.40 1.19 12.59
N ALA A 75 -11.32 2.49 12.90
CA ALA A 75 -11.86 3.01 14.15
C ALA A 75 -13.39 2.96 14.20
N LEU A 76 -14.09 3.26 13.12
CA LEU A 76 -15.53 3.51 13.15
C LEU A 76 -16.37 2.50 12.38
N ARG A 77 -15.87 1.96 11.26
CA ARG A 77 -16.56 0.97 10.42
C ARG A 77 -17.97 1.40 9.94
N LEU A 78 -18.17 2.73 9.71
CA LEU A 78 -19.48 3.31 9.43
C LEU A 78 -19.68 3.72 7.96
N TRP A 79 -18.64 4.25 7.29
CA TRP A 79 -18.81 4.89 5.99
C TRP A 79 -17.92 4.28 4.91
N PRO A 80 -18.49 3.87 3.75
CA PRO A 80 -17.74 3.28 2.64
C PRO A 80 -16.62 4.16 2.08
N VAL A 81 -16.73 5.49 2.22
CA VAL A 81 -15.71 6.43 1.73
C VAL A 81 -14.35 6.19 2.38
N PHE A 82 -14.31 5.80 3.67
CA PHE A 82 -13.05 5.55 4.36
C PHE A 82 -12.40 4.24 3.94
N ILE A 83 -13.17 3.24 3.49
CA ILE A 83 -12.60 2.06 2.82
C ILE A 83 -11.87 2.49 1.55
N MET A 84 -12.49 3.35 0.73
CA MET A 84 -11.83 3.86 -0.48
C MET A 84 -10.56 4.65 -0.14
N MET A 85 -10.60 5.47 0.90
CA MET A 85 -9.42 6.24 1.36
C MET A 85 -8.32 5.34 1.93
N ASP A 86 -8.64 4.14 2.42
CA ASP A 86 -7.65 3.16 2.89
C ASP A 86 -6.93 2.47 1.73
N TRP A 87 -7.65 1.85 0.79
CA TRP A 87 -7.01 1.02 -0.24
C TRP A 87 -6.64 1.76 -1.53
N MET A 88 -7.41 2.80 -1.96
CA MET A 88 -7.17 3.49 -3.23
C MET A 88 -5.82 4.22 -3.26
N PRO A 89 -5.36 4.93 -2.20
CA PRO A 89 -4.03 5.51 -2.17
C PRO A 89 -2.91 4.48 -2.32
N ILE A 90 -3.07 3.28 -1.75
CA ILE A 90 -2.09 2.19 -1.91
C ILE A 90 -2.00 1.79 -3.39
N MET A 91 -3.13 1.59 -4.05
CA MET A 91 -3.18 1.28 -5.48
C MET A 91 -2.52 2.38 -6.32
N LEU A 92 -2.85 3.65 -6.05
CA LEU A 92 -2.27 4.79 -6.76
C LEU A 92 -0.77 4.92 -6.52
N LEU A 93 -0.28 4.67 -5.30
CA LEU A 93 1.14 4.63 -4.98
C LEU A 93 1.86 3.52 -5.75
N CYS A 94 1.29 2.32 -5.82
CA CYS A 94 1.85 1.20 -6.57
C CYS A 94 1.94 1.51 -8.07
N VAL A 95 0.86 1.96 -8.70
CA VAL A 95 0.84 2.32 -10.14
C VAL A 95 1.84 3.44 -10.41
N SER A 96 1.82 4.50 -9.61
CA SER A 96 2.69 5.66 -9.78
C SER A 96 4.16 5.31 -9.55
N ALA A 97 4.48 4.45 -8.58
CA ALA A 97 5.84 3.98 -8.36
C ALA A 97 6.34 3.14 -9.54
N GLY A 98 5.53 2.24 -10.08
CA GLY A 98 5.86 1.48 -11.27
C GLY A 98 6.15 2.39 -12.46
N VAL A 99 5.26 3.34 -12.76
CA VAL A 99 5.45 4.35 -13.82
C VAL A 99 6.72 5.16 -13.58
N TYR A 100 6.90 5.67 -12.38
CA TYR A 100 8.06 6.50 -12.02
C TYR A 100 9.39 5.76 -12.24
N PHE A 101 9.57 4.58 -11.66
CA PHE A 101 10.82 3.83 -11.77
C PHE A 101 11.11 3.36 -13.20
N LEU A 102 10.08 2.95 -13.94
CA LEU A 102 10.24 2.52 -15.33
C LEU A 102 10.61 3.70 -16.24
N ALA A 103 9.95 4.86 -16.08
CA ALA A 103 10.24 6.06 -16.85
C ALA A 103 11.64 6.65 -16.54
N GLN A 104 12.14 6.49 -15.30
CA GLN A 104 13.49 6.91 -14.94
C GLN A 104 14.60 6.02 -15.51
N SER A 105 14.28 4.78 -15.88
CA SER A 105 15.25 3.77 -16.28
C SER A 105 15.17 3.38 -17.75
N THR A 106 14.06 3.75 -18.42
CA THR A 106 13.76 3.38 -19.80
C THR A 106 13.09 4.55 -20.53
N LYS A 107 12.57 4.30 -21.73
CA LYS A 107 11.79 5.29 -22.47
C LYS A 107 10.37 5.36 -21.91
N TRP A 108 9.79 6.57 -21.81
CA TRP A 108 8.50 6.84 -21.19
C TRP A 108 7.33 5.98 -21.72
N TYR A 109 7.35 5.60 -23.00
CA TYR A 109 6.29 4.81 -23.61
C TYR A 109 6.20 3.39 -23.05
N TYR A 110 7.28 2.82 -22.48
CA TYR A 110 7.20 1.54 -21.79
C TYR A 110 6.38 1.64 -20.51
N ALA A 111 6.42 2.78 -19.80
CA ALA A 111 5.56 3.00 -18.65
C ALA A 111 4.07 3.09 -19.06
N VAL A 112 3.77 3.74 -20.18
CA VAL A 112 2.40 3.77 -20.73
C VAL A 112 1.94 2.36 -21.12
N LEU A 113 2.78 1.61 -21.84
CA LEU A 113 2.46 0.22 -22.21
C LEU A 113 2.21 -0.65 -20.97
N MET A 114 3.03 -0.52 -19.95
CA MET A 114 2.85 -1.25 -18.69
C MET A 114 1.48 -0.95 -18.05
N VAL A 115 1.05 0.31 -18.00
CA VAL A 115 -0.25 0.70 -17.45
C VAL A 115 -1.39 0.13 -18.30
N LEU A 116 -1.28 0.19 -19.62
CA LEU A 116 -2.28 -0.39 -20.53
C LEU A 116 -2.37 -1.92 -20.38
N CYS A 117 -1.22 -2.61 -20.28
CA CYS A 117 -1.19 -4.04 -20.02
C CYS A 117 -1.82 -4.38 -18.67
N TYR A 118 -1.50 -3.60 -17.62
CA TYR A 118 -2.11 -3.78 -16.29
C TYR A 118 -3.64 -3.59 -16.34
N ALA A 119 -4.12 -2.53 -17.00
CA ALA A 119 -5.56 -2.29 -17.15
C ALA A 119 -6.26 -3.42 -17.94
N GLY A 120 -5.64 -3.89 -19.03
CA GLY A 120 -6.14 -5.02 -19.80
C GLY A 120 -6.19 -6.32 -19.00
N LEU A 121 -5.16 -6.61 -18.20
CA LEU A 121 -5.13 -7.77 -17.31
C LEU A 121 -6.22 -7.65 -16.23
N GLN A 122 -6.40 -6.47 -15.63
CA GLN A 122 -7.48 -6.23 -14.66
C GLN A 122 -8.87 -6.49 -15.28
N PHE A 123 -9.09 -6.01 -16.49
CA PHE A 123 -10.33 -6.25 -17.21
C PHE A 123 -10.53 -7.74 -17.49
N ALA A 124 -9.50 -8.43 -18.00
CA ALA A 124 -9.55 -9.86 -18.28
C ALA A 124 -9.81 -10.69 -17.01
N VAL A 125 -9.09 -10.40 -15.92
CA VAL A 125 -9.27 -11.11 -14.64
C VAL A 125 -10.68 -10.89 -14.08
N ARG A 126 -11.21 -9.66 -14.20
CA ARG A 126 -12.55 -9.33 -13.73
C ARG A 126 -13.66 -10.07 -14.50
N SER A 127 -13.46 -10.39 -15.78
CA SER A 127 -14.44 -11.14 -16.57
C SER A 127 -14.61 -12.59 -16.12
N PHE A 128 -13.64 -13.14 -15.36
CA PHE A 128 -13.72 -14.48 -14.77
C PHE A 128 -14.16 -14.47 -13.30
N LEU A 129 -14.50 -13.29 -12.75
CA LEU A 129 -14.89 -13.16 -11.35
C LEU A 129 -16.29 -13.73 -11.13
N THR A 130 -16.39 -14.64 -10.17
CA THR A 130 -17.65 -15.18 -9.62
C THR A 130 -17.68 -14.99 -8.11
N ALA A 131 -18.85 -15.14 -7.49
CA ALA A 131 -18.96 -15.07 -6.02
C ALA A 131 -18.06 -16.10 -5.32
N GLU A 132 -17.90 -17.28 -5.93
CA GLU A 132 -17.13 -18.40 -5.38
C GLU A 132 -15.61 -18.15 -5.42
N ASN A 133 -15.09 -17.38 -6.40
CA ASN A 133 -13.66 -17.16 -6.58
C ASN A 133 -13.16 -15.77 -6.15
N THR A 134 -13.96 -15.03 -5.40
CA THR A 134 -13.64 -13.65 -4.95
C THR A 134 -12.30 -13.57 -4.22
N HIS A 135 -11.97 -14.55 -3.35
CA HIS A 135 -10.68 -14.58 -2.64
C HIS A 135 -9.51 -14.77 -3.59
N LEU A 136 -9.66 -15.65 -4.59
CA LEU A 136 -8.64 -15.84 -5.63
C LEU A 136 -8.42 -14.55 -6.42
N PHE A 137 -9.50 -13.86 -6.79
CA PHE A 137 -9.43 -12.56 -7.48
C PHE A 137 -8.66 -11.51 -6.67
N ILE A 138 -8.93 -11.40 -5.37
CA ILE A 138 -8.19 -10.48 -4.49
C ILE A 138 -6.70 -10.82 -4.48
N ASN A 139 -6.34 -12.10 -4.36
CA ASN A 139 -4.95 -12.52 -4.35
C ASN A 139 -4.24 -12.25 -5.68
N ILE A 140 -4.91 -12.48 -6.82
CA ILE A 140 -4.39 -12.16 -8.15
C ILE A 140 -4.14 -10.64 -8.26
N ASN A 141 -5.07 -9.80 -7.79
CA ASN A 141 -4.89 -8.34 -7.80
C ASN A 141 -3.67 -7.89 -7.00
N TYR A 142 -3.45 -8.47 -5.82
CA TYR A 142 -2.24 -8.17 -5.03
C TYR A 142 -0.96 -8.63 -5.74
N ALA A 143 -0.98 -9.81 -6.37
CA ALA A 143 0.16 -10.30 -7.15
C ALA A 143 0.46 -9.39 -8.34
N LEU A 144 -0.56 -8.95 -9.08
CA LEU A 144 -0.41 -8.02 -10.20
C LEU A 144 0.12 -6.66 -9.75
N MET A 145 -0.39 -6.12 -8.62
CA MET A 145 0.14 -4.87 -8.04
C MET A 145 1.58 -5.02 -7.57
N ALA A 146 1.93 -6.16 -6.97
CA ALA A 146 3.31 -6.44 -6.59
C ALA A 146 4.24 -6.46 -7.81
N LEU A 147 3.87 -7.15 -8.88
CA LEU A 147 4.64 -7.19 -10.13
C LEU A 147 4.78 -5.81 -10.78
N LEU A 148 3.70 -5.01 -10.74
CA LEU A 148 3.68 -3.64 -11.26
C LEU A 148 4.72 -2.74 -10.60
N VAL A 149 5.08 -3.00 -9.34
CA VAL A 149 6.12 -2.27 -8.61
C VAL A 149 7.47 -2.96 -8.71
N LEU A 150 7.52 -4.27 -8.47
CA LEU A 150 8.77 -5.03 -8.35
C LEU A 150 9.58 -5.03 -9.64
N VAL A 151 8.93 -5.24 -10.79
CA VAL A 151 9.62 -5.28 -12.08
C VAL A 151 10.26 -3.92 -12.42
N PRO A 152 9.56 -2.77 -12.37
CA PRO A 152 10.19 -1.46 -12.56
C PRO A 152 11.26 -1.11 -11.53
N VAL A 153 11.06 -1.46 -10.27
CA VAL A 153 12.07 -1.22 -9.21
C VAL A 153 13.33 -2.04 -9.49
N LEU A 154 13.21 -3.30 -9.92
CA LEU A 154 14.35 -4.14 -10.27
C LEU A 154 15.11 -3.57 -11.48
N ILE A 155 14.38 -3.14 -12.53
CA ILE A 155 14.99 -2.47 -13.69
C ILE A 155 15.73 -1.21 -13.25
N HIS A 156 15.15 -0.41 -12.37
CA HIS A 156 15.78 0.80 -11.83
C HIS A 156 16.99 0.48 -10.94
N LEU A 157 16.96 -0.59 -10.15
CA LEU A 157 18.11 -1.06 -9.38
C LEU A 157 19.29 -1.44 -10.28
N ILE A 158 19.02 -2.19 -11.34
CA ILE A 158 20.06 -2.56 -12.34
C ILE A 158 20.60 -1.31 -13.01
N TYR A 159 19.73 -0.41 -13.47
CA TYR A 159 20.11 0.86 -14.10
C TYR A 159 20.97 1.73 -13.18
N THR A 160 20.64 1.81 -11.89
CA THR A 160 21.40 2.59 -10.89
C THR A 160 22.57 1.82 -10.26
N LYS A 161 22.92 0.64 -10.79
CA LYS A 161 23.99 -0.22 -10.27
C LYS A 161 23.81 -0.53 -8.79
N TRP A 162 22.57 -0.91 -8.41
CA TRP A 162 22.16 -1.29 -7.04
C TRP A 162 22.35 -0.19 -5.98
N LYS A 163 22.42 1.07 -6.40
CA LYS A 163 22.53 2.19 -5.47
C LYS A 163 21.35 2.21 -4.52
N ALA A 164 21.64 2.32 -3.20
CA ALA A 164 20.66 2.29 -2.12
C ALA A 164 19.75 1.03 -2.10
N GLY A 165 20.14 -0.05 -2.81
CA GLY A 165 19.34 -1.28 -2.97
C GLY A 165 18.99 -1.97 -1.64
N LYS A 166 19.76 -1.75 -0.57
CA LYS A 166 19.41 -2.25 0.78
C LYS A 166 18.02 -1.83 1.23
N TRP A 167 17.57 -0.62 0.87
CA TRP A 167 16.26 -0.12 1.23
C TRP A 167 15.14 -0.88 0.51
N VAL A 168 15.37 -1.26 -0.75
CA VAL A 168 14.44 -2.12 -1.51
C VAL A 168 14.41 -3.52 -0.90
N GLY A 169 15.57 -4.08 -0.52
CA GLY A 169 15.64 -5.37 0.17
C GLY A 169 14.85 -5.39 1.49
N PHE A 170 15.01 -4.35 2.33
CA PHE A 170 14.23 -4.22 3.56
C PHE A 170 12.74 -3.99 3.30
N ALA A 171 12.37 -3.21 2.26
CA ALA A 171 10.98 -3.02 1.88
C ALA A 171 10.34 -4.33 1.43
N LEU A 172 11.03 -5.15 0.63
CA LEU A 172 10.55 -6.46 0.19
C LEU A 172 10.35 -7.41 1.36
N LEU A 173 11.33 -7.50 2.25
CA LEU A 173 11.23 -8.35 3.44
C LEU A 173 10.04 -7.94 4.31
N ALA A 174 9.90 -6.64 4.59
CA ALA A 174 8.77 -6.12 5.36
C ALA A 174 7.43 -6.39 4.64
N PHE A 175 7.37 -6.23 3.32
CA PHE A 175 6.16 -6.49 2.55
C PHE A 175 5.76 -7.98 2.57
N VAL A 176 6.72 -8.90 2.52
CA VAL A 176 6.46 -10.34 2.66
C VAL A 176 5.83 -10.64 4.03
N PHE A 177 6.36 -10.07 5.12
CA PHE A 177 5.75 -10.22 6.44
C PHE A 177 4.35 -9.59 6.49
N ALA A 178 4.18 -8.37 5.95
CA ALA A 178 2.88 -7.72 5.87
C ALA A 178 1.86 -8.64 5.19
N LEU A 179 2.16 -9.14 3.99
CA LEU A 179 1.26 -10.00 3.23
C LEU A 179 0.95 -11.31 3.97
N THR A 180 1.96 -11.90 4.62
CA THR A 180 1.80 -13.12 5.43
C THR A 180 0.80 -12.88 6.56
N PHE A 181 0.95 -11.81 7.33
CA PHE A 181 0.04 -11.50 8.44
C PHE A 181 -1.36 -11.10 7.96
N ARG A 182 -1.48 -10.45 6.80
CA ARG A 182 -2.79 -10.18 6.19
C ARG A 182 -3.53 -11.46 5.83
N ILE A 183 -2.83 -12.46 5.28
CA ILE A 183 -3.41 -13.75 4.92
C ILE A 183 -3.72 -14.57 6.17
N ALA A 184 -2.83 -14.52 7.17
CA ALA A 184 -2.95 -15.25 8.42
C ALA A 184 -4.07 -14.73 9.34
N ASP A 185 -4.58 -13.52 9.12
CA ASP A 185 -5.65 -12.94 9.94
C ASP A 185 -6.86 -13.87 10.03
N LYS A 186 -7.27 -14.48 8.93
CA LYS A 186 -8.37 -15.46 8.87
C LYS A 186 -8.13 -16.78 9.61
N TRP A 187 -6.89 -17.05 10.04
CA TRP A 187 -6.54 -18.27 10.77
C TRP A 187 -6.73 -18.13 12.29
N GLU A 188 -7.05 -16.91 12.74
CA GLU A 188 -7.37 -16.61 14.15
C GLU A 188 -6.30 -17.09 15.14
N TRP A 189 -5.01 -17.06 14.74
CA TRP A 189 -3.90 -17.44 15.61
C TRP A 189 -3.84 -16.59 16.89
N LEU A 190 -4.27 -15.34 16.78
CA LEU A 190 -4.43 -14.43 17.91
C LEU A 190 -5.92 -14.06 17.99
N SER A 191 -6.45 -13.98 19.18
CA SER A 191 -7.86 -13.62 19.43
C SER A 191 -8.26 -12.23 18.86
N PHE A 192 -7.28 -11.34 18.70
CA PHE A 192 -7.42 -10.01 18.10
C PHE A 192 -6.88 -9.96 16.66
N GLY A 193 -6.60 -11.12 16.04
CA GLY A 193 -6.14 -11.22 14.67
C GLY A 193 -4.71 -10.75 14.44
N THR A 194 -4.30 -10.71 13.18
CA THR A 194 -2.97 -10.31 12.74
C THR A 194 -2.97 -9.16 11.74
N HIS A 195 -4.15 -8.60 11.39
CA HIS A 195 -4.25 -7.55 10.39
C HIS A 195 -3.50 -6.25 10.79
N PHE A 196 -3.42 -5.93 12.07
CA PHE A 196 -2.62 -4.81 12.56
C PHE A 196 -1.11 -4.94 12.22
N LEU A 197 -0.59 -6.17 12.07
CA LEU A 197 0.78 -6.42 11.62
C LEU A 197 0.94 -6.14 10.11
N TRP A 198 -0.13 -6.33 9.31
CA TRP A 198 -0.14 -5.88 7.92
C TRP A 198 0.13 -4.37 7.84
N HIS A 199 -0.52 -3.55 8.66
CA HIS A 199 -0.26 -2.11 8.72
C HIS A 199 1.15 -1.79 9.21
N SER A 200 1.59 -2.45 10.27
CA SER A 200 2.92 -2.22 10.86
C SER A 200 4.05 -2.51 9.88
N PHE A 201 4.05 -3.68 9.27
CA PHE A 201 5.07 -4.06 8.28
C PHE A 201 4.89 -3.32 6.96
N GLY A 202 3.66 -2.99 6.55
CA GLY A 202 3.37 -2.12 5.42
C GLY A 202 3.95 -0.72 5.60
N ALA A 203 3.86 -0.17 6.80
CA ALA A 203 4.48 1.11 7.15
C ALA A 203 6.01 1.04 7.06
N ILE A 204 6.64 -0.03 7.57
CA ILE A 204 8.09 -0.24 7.43
C ILE A 204 8.49 -0.31 5.95
N ALA A 205 7.76 -1.07 5.14
CA ALA A 205 8.02 -1.16 3.70
C ALA A 205 7.91 0.23 3.02
N THR A 206 6.87 0.99 3.36
CA THR A 206 6.64 2.36 2.87
C THR A 206 7.81 3.28 3.26
N TYR A 207 8.24 3.28 4.52
CA TYR A 207 9.39 4.06 4.98
C TYR A 207 10.66 3.72 4.21
N CYS A 208 10.92 2.45 3.97
CA CYS A 208 12.08 1.99 3.21
C CYS A 208 12.01 2.48 1.75
N MET A 209 10.86 2.38 1.09
CA MET A 209 10.68 2.86 -0.29
C MET A 209 10.83 4.39 -0.38
N PHE A 210 10.33 5.16 0.58
CA PHE A 210 10.54 6.60 0.63
C PHE A 210 12.03 6.97 0.77
N ASN A 211 12.80 6.23 1.59
CA ASN A 211 14.25 6.39 1.66
C ASN A 211 14.92 6.09 0.31
N TYR A 212 14.49 5.00 -0.36
CA TYR A 212 15.02 4.65 -1.67
C TYR A 212 14.77 5.75 -2.71
N ILE A 213 13.54 6.24 -2.82
CA ILE A 213 13.17 7.35 -3.72
C ILE A 213 14.03 8.58 -3.42
N TYR A 214 14.08 9.02 -2.18
CA TYR A 214 14.83 10.21 -1.77
C TYR A 214 16.32 10.13 -2.09
N LEU A 215 16.95 8.98 -1.89
CA LEU A 215 18.39 8.77 -2.14
C LEU A 215 18.71 8.64 -3.63
N THR A 216 17.76 8.19 -4.44
CA THR A 216 17.98 8.03 -5.89
C THR A 216 17.64 9.31 -6.66
N GLN A 217 16.65 10.11 -6.22
CA GLN A 217 16.33 11.40 -6.83
C GLN A 217 17.47 12.42 -6.74
N LYS A 218 18.19 12.47 -5.63
CA LYS A 218 19.28 13.46 -5.41
C LYS A 218 20.43 13.41 -6.43
N LYS A 219 20.57 12.34 -7.23
CA LYS A 219 21.65 12.17 -8.21
C LYS A 219 21.31 12.66 -9.62
N ILE A 220 20.06 12.99 -9.89
CA ILE A 220 19.62 13.49 -11.21
C ILE A 220 19.86 15.00 -11.33
N LEU A 221 20.13 15.67 -10.20
CA LEU A 221 20.34 17.13 -10.11
C LEU A 221 21.83 17.52 -9.97
N ASN A 222 22.75 16.56 -9.95
CA ASN A 222 24.20 16.74 -9.97
C ASN A 222 24.82 16.03 -11.19
#